data_38c5f0b254e36a1042d7c47f21f5698b
#
_entry.id   38c5f0b254e36a1042d7c47f21f5698b
#
_cell.length_a   1.000
_cell.length_b   1.000
_cell.length_c   1.000
_cell.angle_alpha   90.00
_cell.angle_beta   90.00
_cell.angle_gamma   90.00
#
_symmetry.space_group_name_H-M   'P 1'
#
loop_
_entity.id
_entity.type
_entity.pdbx_description
1 polymer ?
#
loop_
_entity_poly.entity_id
_entity_poly.type
_entity_poly.pdbx_seq_one_letter_code
_entity_poly.pdbx_strand_id
1 'polypeptide(L)'
;MSPEEARQKSVFEAAPARSSDVEGFRERVPRRIALRLLPFLFLLYVVAFLDRMNVGAAALQMPLDLGFSDQVLGLGAGIFFLGYFLLQIPGALAAEHWSARRWIAAVMFVWGILTVLMAFIHTEREFYAVRFLVGAAEAGFFPAVVVYLTHWFLAADRAKAVAGFYAAMPLSYVIGSPLAGLLLGLTWFGWKGWRWLFIIEGVPAVALSVVTLFYLTDWPHQARWLGLNERQWIAGQLEIEKKAKRQMHAYKISEALANRDVLLLTLCYFFAVTGNYGIAFWLPTILKRLSSQSDLQVTLLASLPYFAGFLGQQINAWHSDRNHERRWHATLPVLFTGVAIFFAINFGSSLLLSVIFFTIAGGAYYAYHPPFWAVPTEFLSDSAAAAAIGLINSVGNLGGFVGPLIMGYLATRTRSFSIGLWYLFGSFVLSAIFMLAAGRAPRQPEPQN
;
A
#
# COMPACT_ATOMS: atom_id res chain seq x y z
N MET A 1 -19.58 -38.67 7.92
CA MET A 1 -20.05 -37.27 7.73
C MET A 1 -19.85 -36.57 9.05
N SER A 2 -18.97 -35.57 9.07
CA SER A 2 -18.71 -34.83 10.30
C SER A 2 -19.92 -33.93 10.67
N PRO A 3 -20.09 -33.55 11.95
CA PRO A 3 -21.17 -32.63 12.34
C PRO A 3 -21.15 -31.29 11.56
N GLU A 4 -20.00 -30.90 11.03
CA GLU A 4 -19.81 -29.72 10.19
C GLU A 4 -20.34 -29.93 8.75
N GLU A 5 -20.11 -31.13 8.16
CA GLU A 5 -20.67 -31.50 6.86
C GLU A 5 -22.18 -31.64 6.87
N ALA A 6 -22.74 -32.16 7.98
CA ALA A 6 -24.18 -32.24 8.18
C ALA A 6 -24.83 -30.84 8.32
N ARG A 7 -24.16 -29.92 9.01
CA ARG A 7 -24.59 -28.51 9.09
C ARG A 7 -24.48 -27.77 7.76
N GLN A 8 -23.45 -28.04 6.97
CA GLN A 8 -23.34 -27.48 5.61
C GLN A 8 -24.46 -27.98 4.70
N LYS A 9 -24.82 -29.26 4.76
CA LYS A 9 -25.88 -29.83 3.95
C LYS A 9 -27.26 -29.22 4.29
N SER A 10 -27.57 -29.01 5.56
CA SER A 10 -28.84 -28.41 5.99
C SER A 10 -29.00 -26.93 5.61
N VAL A 11 -27.90 -26.20 5.39
CA VAL A 11 -27.89 -24.81 4.94
C VAL A 11 -28.25 -24.71 3.44
N PHE A 12 -28.00 -25.76 2.65
CA PHE A 12 -28.30 -25.80 1.21
C PHE A 12 -29.71 -26.30 0.85
N GLU A 13 -30.44 -26.91 1.80
CA GLU A 13 -31.77 -27.50 1.56
C GLU A 13 -32.96 -26.56 1.83
N ALA A 14 -32.72 -25.28 2.17
CA ALA A 14 -33.80 -24.33 2.35
C ALA A 14 -34.41 -23.89 1.01
N ALA A 15 -35.75 -23.76 0.97
CA ALA A 15 -36.54 -23.43 -0.20
C ALA A 15 -35.99 -22.19 -0.97
N PRO A 16 -36.03 -22.17 -2.32
CA PRO A 16 -35.52 -21.06 -3.11
C PRO A 16 -36.27 -19.77 -2.75
N ALA A 17 -35.49 -18.70 -2.45
CA ALA A 17 -36.03 -17.38 -2.19
C ALA A 17 -36.87 -16.90 -3.40
N ARG A 18 -37.97 -16.18 -3.17
CA ARG A 18 -38.82 -15.62 -4.23
C ARG A 18 -38.00 -14.63 -5.07
N SER A 19 -38.27 -14.51 -6.37
CA SER A 19 -37.52 -13.65 -7.30
C SER A 19 -37.37 -12.19 -6.85
N SER A 20 -38.44 -11.65 -6.21
CA SER A 20 -38.42 -10.30 -5.62
C SER A 20 -37.45 -10.15 -4.43
N ASP A 21 -37.23 -11.24 -3.65
CA ASP A 21 -36.30 -11.23 -2.53
C ASP A 21 -34.85 -11.28 -3.01
N VAL A 22 -34.60 -11.95 -4.14
CA VAL A 22 -33.27 -12.08 -4.75
C VAL A 22 -32.78 -10.72 -5.29
N GLU A 23 -33.65 -9.93 -5.93
CA GLU A 23 -33.31 -8.58 -6.39
C GLU A 23 -33.00 -7.65 -5.22
N GLY A 24 -33.82 -7.70 -4.16
CA GLY A 24 -33.55 -6.93 -2.94
C GLY A 24 -32.27 -7.32 -2.21
N PHE A 25 -31.83 -8.59 -2.28
CA PHE A 25 -30.55 -9.02 -1.72
C PHE A 25 -29.35 -8.52 -2.52
N ARG A 26 -29.47 -8.44 -3.84
CA ARG A 26 -28.37 -8.01 -4.73
C ARG A 26 -27.86 -6.60 -4.43
N GLU A 27 -28.73 -5.70 -4.01
CA GLU A 27 -28.34 -4.33 -3.65
C GLU A 27 -28.01 -4.19 -2.16
N ARG A 28 -28.83 -4.77 -1.29
CA ARG A 28 -28.75 -4.58 0.15
C ARG A 28 -27.60 -5.33 0.82
N VAL A 29 -27.34 -6.57 0.42
CA VAL A 29 -26.36 -7.44 1.09
C VAL A 29 -24.92 -6.95 0.88
N PRO A 30 -24.46 -6.65 -0.35
CA PRO A 30 -23.12 -6.11 -0.58
C PRO A 30 -22.91 -4.77 0.15
N ARG A 31 -23.90 -3.88 0.15
CA ARG A 31 -23.82 -2.60 0.87
C ARG A 31 -23.67 -2.79 2.38
N ARG A 32 -24.42 -3.72 2.97
CA ARG A 32 -24.34 -4.04 4.41
C ARG A 32 -22.98 -4.63 4.77
N ILE A 33 -22.43 -5.51 3.93
CA ILE A 33 -21.11 -6.08 4.07
C ILE A 33 -20.05 -4.97 3.99
N ALA A 34 -20.13 -4.10 2.99
CA ALA A 34 -19.19 -3.00 2.78
C ALA A 34 -19.18 -2.05 3.98
N LEU A 35 -20.33 -1.61 4.46
CA LEU A 35 -20.45 -0.69 5.60
C LEU A 35 -19.91 -1.28 6.91
N ARG A 36 -19.92 -2.61 7.07
CA ARG A 36 -19.36 -3.26 8.26
C ARG A 36 -17.88 -3.55 8.14
N LEU A 37 -17.44 -4.09 7.02
CA LEU A 37 -16.07 -4.61 6.90
C LEU A 37 -15.06 -3.55 6.44
N LEU A 38 -15.42 -2.72 5.45
CA LEU A 38 -14.47 -1.80 4.84
C LEU A 38 -13.97 -0.72 5.80
N PRO A 39 -14.78 -0.08 6.68
CA PRO A 39 -14.25 0.90 7.63
C PRO A 39 -13.23 0.31 8.59
N PHE A 40 -13.46 -0.92 9.05
CA PHE A 40 -12.54 -1.60 9.95
C PHE A 40 -11.23 -1.97 9.23
N LEU A 41 -11.31 -2.59 8.05
CA LEU A 41 -10.13 -2.91 7.23
C LEU A 41 -9.36 -1.64 6.84
N PHE A 42 -10.06 -0.55 6.53
CA PHE A 42 -9.47 0.76 6.28
C PHE A 42 -8.66 1.25 7.49
N LEU A 43 -9.22 1.15 8.70
CA LEU A 43 -8.52 1.49 9.94
C LEU A 43 -7.25 0.65 10.13
N LEU A 44 -7.33 -0.68 9.89
CA LEU A 44 -6.15 -1.55 9.97
C LEU A 44 -5.05 -1.11 8.99
N TYR A 45 -5.44 -0.68 7.79
CA TYR A 45 -4.50 -0.24 6.76
C TYR A 45 -3.89 1.13 7.09
N VAL A 46 -4.67 2.03 7.69
CA VAL A 46 -4.14 3.30 8.22
C VAL A 46 -3.03 3.02 9.22
N VAL A 47 -3.26 2.13 10.19
CA VAL A 47 -2.25 1.76 11.20
C VAL A 47 -1.01 1.16 10.54
N ALA A 48 -1.15 0.27 9.56
CA ALA A 48 -0.02 -0.30 8.82
C ALA A 48 0.83 0.78 8.12
N PHE A 49 0.17 1.80 7.53
CA PHE A 49 0.91 2.88 6.87
C PHE A 49 1.54 3.88 7.85
N LEU A 50 0.98 4.09 9.04
CA LEU A 50 1.63 4.86 10.11
C LEU A 50 2.97 4.22 10.47
N ASP A 51 3.00 2.90 10.68
CA ASP A 51 4.22 2.15 11.00
C ASP A 51 5.29 2.20 9.90
N ARG A 52 4.91 2.35 8.64
CA ARG A 52 5.88 2.53 7.53
C ARG A 52 6.54 3.90 7.54
N MET A 53 5.83 4.91 8.00
CA MET A 53 6.30 6.30 7.94
C MET A 53 7.10 6.73 9.15
N ASN A 54 6.85 6.10 10.31
CA ASN A 54 7.39 6.53 11.60
C ASN A 54 8.92 6.65 11.59
N VAL A 55 9.63 5.81 10.84
CA VAL A 55 11.10 5.87 10.73
C VAL A 55 11.57 7.16 10.05
N GLY A 56 10.84 7.65 9.04
CA GLY A 56 11.16 8.93 8.38
C GLY A 56 11.00 10.12 9.33
N ALA A 57 9.99 10.11 10.19
CA ALA A 57 9.83 11.12 11.25
C ALA A 57 10.85 10.95 12.37
N ALA A 58 11.08 9.70 12.84
CA ALA A 58 12.08 9.37 13.86
C ALA A 58 13.50 9.77 13.44
N ALA A 59 13.80 9.78 12.13
CA ALA A 59 15.06 10.23 11.56
C ALA A 59 15.40 11.69 11.87
N LEU A 60 14.43 12.49 12.33
CA LEU A 60 14.69 13.86 12.83
C LEU A 60 15.45 13.86 14.16
N GLN A 61 15.31 12.82 14.98
CA GLN A 61 15.89 12.77 16.34
C GLN A 61 16.89 11.63 16.53
N MET A 62 16.73 10.48 15.85
CA MET A 62 17.61 9.31 16.00
C MET A 62 19.09 9.60 15.75
N PRO A 63 19.51 10.40 14.75
CA PRO A 63 20.92 10.74 14.55
C PRO A 63 21.55 11.42 15.76
N LEU A 64 20.80 12.29 16.44
CA LEU A 64 21.27 13.02 17.61
C LEU A 64 21.31 12.15 18.88
N ASP A 65 20.48 11.12 18.97
CA ASP A 65 20.37 10.23 20.13
C ASP A 65 21.29 8.99 20.02
N LEU A 66 21.37 8.39 18.82
CA LEU A 66 22.08 7.14 18.56
C LEU A 66 23.37 7.30 17.76
N GLY A 67 23.64 8.49 17.23
CA GLY A 67 24.81 8.73 16.36
C GLY A 67 24.70 8.14 14.96
N PHE A 68 23.48 7.80 14.51
CA PHE A 68 23.28 7.17 13.20
C PHE A 68 23.54 8.15 12.04
N SER A 69 24.29 7.70 11.04
CA SER A 69 24.49 8.44 9.81
C SER A 69 23.26 8.35 8.88
N ASP A 70 23.16 9.24 7.89
CA ASP A 70 22.13 9.16 6.85
C ASP A 70 22.18 7.81 6.11
N GLN A 71 23.38 7.24 5.91
CA GLN A 71 23.55 5.92 5.29
C GLN A 71 22.88 4.82 6.14
N VAL A 72 23.08 4.85 7.46
CA VAL A 72 22.46 3.90 8.41
C VAL A 72 20.94 4.01 8.36
N LEU A 73 20.41 5.23 8.41
CA LEU A 73 18.96 5.48 8.33
C LEU A 73 18.38 5.03 6.99
N GLY A 74 19.04 5.36 5.88
CA GLY A 74 18.60 4.96 4.54
C GLY A 74 18.60 3.45 4.33
N LEU A 75 19.65 2.74 4.82
CA LEU A 75 19.69 1.27 4.78
C LEU A 75 18.57 0.67 5.66
N GLY A 76 18.40 1.17 6.89
CA GLY A 76 17.34 0.68 7.79
C GLY A 76 15.93 0.92 7.25
N ALA A 77 15.68 2.04 6.57
CA ALA A 77 14.41 2.27 5.89
C ALA A 77 14.22 1.28 4.73
N GLY A 78 15.27 1.05 3.93
CA GLY A 78 15.23 0.16 2.79
C GLY A 78 15.09 -1.32 3.19
N ILE A 79 15.82 -1.80 4.18
CA ILE A 79 15.87 -3.23 4.56
C ILE A 79 14.51 -3.81 4.96
N PHE A 80 13.59 -2.96 5.39
CA PHE A 80 12.17 -3.30 5.56
C PHE A 80 11.58 -3.94 4.29
N PHE A 81 11.85 -3.35 3.12
CA PHE A 81 11.31 -3.83 1.84
C PHE A 81 11.92 -5.16 1.40
N LEU A 82 13.12 -5.50 1.85
CA LEU A 82 13.69 -6.84 1.61
C LEU A 82 12.91 -7.90 2.41
N GLY A 83 12.66 -7.65 3.70
CA GLY A 83 11.82 -8.53 4.51
C GLY A 83 10.42 -8.67 3.94
N TYR A 84 9.83 -7.54 3.52
CA TYR A 84 8.51 -7.48 2.88
C TYR A 84 8.46 -8.30 1.59
N PHE A 85 9.43 -8.13 0.69
CA PHE A 85 9.51 -8.87 -0.57
C PHE A 85 9.61 -10.39 -0.37
N LEU A 86 10.47 -10.83 0.56
CA LEU A 86 10.71 -12.25 0.79
C LEU A 86 9.47 -12.99 1.32
N LEU A 87 8.66 -12.36 2.17
CA LEU A 87 7.53 -13.02 2.81
C LEU A 87 6.16 -12.64 2.21
N GLN A 88 6.10 -11.78 1.18
CA GLN A 88 4.84 -11.38 0.57
C GLN A 88 4.07 -12.56 -0.04
N ILE A 89 4.73 -13.41 -0.83
CA ILE A 89 4.11 -14.59 -1.45
C ILE A 89 3.81 -15.68 -0.42
N PRO A 90 4.74 -16.09 0.46
CA PRO A 90 4.43 -17.01 1.55
C PRO A 90 3.28 -16.55 2.43
N GLY A 91 3.20 -15.25 2.73
CA GLY A 91 2.12 -14.66 3.52
C GLY A 91 0.75 -14.73 2.83
N ALA A 92 0.69 -14.51 1.52
CA ALA A 92 -0.53 -14.67 0.74
C ALA A 92 -1.04 -16.12 0.77
N LEU A 93 -0.14 -17.09 0.56
CA LEU A 93 -0.47 -18.53 0.61
C LEU A 93 -0.94 -18.96 2.00
N ALA A 94 -0.30 -18.47 3.05
CA ALA A 94 -0.73 -18.76 4.43
C ALA A 94 -2.14 -18.22 4.72
N ALA A 95 -2.48 -17.02 4.26
CA ALA A 95 -3.81 -16.44 4.42
C ALA A 95 -4.89 -17.26 3.69
N GLU A 96 -4.58 -17.78 2.49
CA GLU A 96 -5.50 -18.57 1.68
C GLU A 96 -5.75 -19.97 2.28
N HIS A 97 -4.70 -20.66 2.76
CA HIS A 97 -4.78 -22.05 3.22
C HIS A 97 -5.19 -22.19 4.68
N TRP A 98 -5.00 -21.19 5.50
CA TRP A 98 -5.31 -21.29 6.93
C TRP A 98 -6.60 -20.53 7.28
N SER A 99 -6.53 -19.24 7.54
CA SER A 99 -7.65 -18.34 7.85
C SER A 99 -7.18 -16.91 7.66
N ALA A 100 -7.82 -16.20 6.72
CA ALA A 100 -7.44 -14.82 6.45
C ALA A 100 -7.56 -13.93 7.71
N ARG A 101 -8.62 -14.10 8.51
CA ARG A 101 -8.83 -13.39 9.78
C ARG A 101 -7.70 -13.64 10.78
N ARG A 102 -7.36 -14.94 11.03
CA ARG A 102 -6.32 -15.30 12.00
C ARG A 102 -4.94 -14.84 11.51
N TRP A 103 -4.69 -14.95 10.20
CA TRP A 103 -3.45 -14.50 9.61
C TRP A 103 -3.28 -12.99 9.72
N ILE A 104 -4.31 -12.18 9.36
CA ILE A 104 -4.32 -10.73 9.56
C ILE A 104 -4.01 -10.39 11.02
N ALA A 105 -4.70 -11.01 11.97
CA ALA A 105 -4.46 -10.77 13.39
C ALA A 105 -3.04 -11.14 13.82
N ALA A 106 -2.53 -12.30 13.41
CA ALA A 106 -1.19 -12.77 13.78
C ALA A 106 -0.09 -11.84 13.25
N VAL A 107 -0.15 -11.44 11.96
CA VAL A 107 0.85 -10.53 11.39
C VAL A 107 0.79 -9.16 12.06
N MET A 108 -0.41 -8.63 12.34
CA MET A 108 -0.61 -7.37 13.06
C MET A 108 -0.02 -7.42 14.46
N PHE A 109 -0.22 -8.51 15.18
CA PHE A 109 0.33 -8.70 16.51
C PHE A 109 1.86 -8.69 16.49
N VAL A 110 2.44 -9.47 15.57
CA VAL A 110 3.91 -9.61 15.46
C VAL A 110 4.54 -8.27 15.06
N TRP A 111 4.05 -7.61 13.97
CA TRP A 111 4.66 -6.35 13.58
C TRP A 111 4.45 -5.26 14.62
N GLY A 112 3.28 -5.20 15.29
CA GLY A 112 3.02 -4.21 16.32
C GLY A 112 4.00 -4.34 17.50
N ILE A 113 4.31 -5.57 17.95
CA ILE A 113 5.35 -5.80 18.97
C ILE A 113 6.72 -5.38 18.44
N LEU A 114 7.07 -5.73 17.21
CA LEU A 114 8.35 -5.36 16.61
C LEU A 114 8.47 -3.84 16.45
N THR A 115 7.38 -3.14 16.11
CA THR A 115 7.35 -1.67 16.09
C THR A 115 7.59 -1.09 17.49
N VAL A 116 6.96 -1.64 18.53
CA VAL A 116 7.25 -1.22 19.91
C VAL A 116 8.71 -1.49 20.27
N LEU A 117 9.29 -2.62 19.85
CA LEU A 117 10.71 -2.94 20.10
C LEU A 117 11.67 -1.95 19.43
N MET A 118 11.26 -1.27 18.35
CA MET A 118 12.05 -0.18 17.76
C MET A 118 12.38 0.94 18.77
N ALA A 119 11.52 1.17 19.75
CA ALA A 119 11.78 2.19 20.80
C ALA A 119 12.98 1.86 21.70
N PHE A 120 13.44 0.62 21.72
CA PHE A 120 14.48 0.11 22.63
C PHE A 120 15.81 -0.17 21.92
N ILE A 121 15.94 0.13 20.63
CA ILE A 121 17.21 -0.06 19.91
C ILE A 121 18.26 0.92 20.38
N HIS A 122 19.54 0.47 20.33
CA HIS A 122 20.71 1.27 20.69
C HIS A 122 21.81 1.18 19.62
N THR A 123 21.79 0.15 18.76
CA THR A 123 22.82 -0.11 17.76
C THR A 123 22.25 -0.20 16.35
N GLU A 124 23.10 0.06 15.36
CA GLU A 124 22.73 -0.08 13.93
C GLU A 124 22.27 -1.50 13.60
N ARG A 125 22.89 -2.53 14.20
CA ARG A 125 22.55 -3.94 13.96
C ARG A 125 21.14 -4.26 14.46
N GLU A 126 20.79 -3.77 15.65
CA GLU A 126 19.42 -3.91 16.19
C GLU A 126 18.41 -3.19 15.30
N PHE A 127 18.74 -1.97 14.84
CA PHE A 127 17.92 -1.21 13.93
C PHE A 127 17.63 -2.00 12.65
N TYR A 128 18.66 -2.53 11.97
CA TYR A 128 18.48 -3.31 10.75
C TYR A 128 17.70 -4.60 10.99
N ALA A 129 18.01 -5.32 12.07
CA ALA A 129 17.34 -6.58 12.39
C ALA A 129 15.83 -6.36 12.64
N VAL A 130 15.47 -5.38 13.48
CA VAL A 130 14.07 -5.10 13.77
C VAL A 130 13.35 -4.58 12.52
N ARG A 131 13.97 -3.69 11.72
CA ARG A 131 13.38 -3.20 10.47
C ARG A 131 13.12 -4.32 9.46
N PHE A 132 14.06 -5.26 9.30
CA PHE A 132 13.85 -6.44 8.47
C PHE A 132 12.67 -7.29 8.96
N LEU A 133 12.62 -7.56 10.26
CA LEU A 133 11.56 -8.37 10.87
C LEU A 133 10.18 -7.69 10.78
N VAL A 134 10.10 -6.37 10.98
CA VAL A 134 8.86 -5.60 10.78
C VAL A 134 8.37 -5.75 9.33
N GLY A 135 9.28 -5.57 8.35
CA GLY A 135 8.94 -5.75 6.93
C GLY A 135 8.47 -7.16 6.62
N ALA A 136 9.16 -8.17 7.15
CA ALA A 136 8.80 -9.58 7.00
C ALA A 136 7.42 -9.90 7.62
N ALA A 137 7.15 -9.38 8.82
CA ALA A 137 5.87 -9.58 9.49
C ALA A 137 4.71 -8.89 8.77
N GLU A 138 4.93 -7.68 8.25
CA GLU A 138 3.88 -6.90 7.56
C GLU A 138 3.57 -7.43 6.15
N ALA A 139 4.50 -8.15 5.52
CA ALA A 139 4.41 -8.59 4.11
C ALA A 139 3.13 -9.34 3.76
N GLY A 140 2.61 -10.14 4.69
CA GLY A 140 1.40 -10.94 4.50
C GLY A 140 0.09 -10.18 4.71
N PHE A 141 0.11 -8.94 5.19
CA PHE A 141 -1.10 -8.22 5.56
C PHE A 141 -1.97 -7.84 4.36
N PHE A 142 -1.42 -7.07 3.42
CA PHE A 142 -2.19 -6.63 2.24
C PHE A 142 -2.74 -7.80 1.42
N PRO A 143 -1.94 -8.82 1.06
CA PRO A 143 -2.46 -10.00 0.38
C PRO A 143 -3.56 -10.71 1.17
N ALA A 144 -3.43 -10.83 2.49
CA ALA A 144 -4.44 -11.45 3.33
C ALA A 144 -5.77 -10.68 3.34
N VAL A 145 -5.72 -9.35 3.35
CA VAL A 145 -6.93 -8.53 3.21
C VAL A 145 -7.58 -8.72 1.85
N VAL A 146 -6.79 -8.78 0.76
CA VAL A 146 -7.32 -9.06 -0.58
C VAL A 146 -7.98 -10.44 -0.63
N VAL A 147 -7.33 -11.48 -0.08
CA VAL A 147 -7.93 -12.82 0.06
C VAL A 147 -9.22 -12.76 0.89
N TYR A 148 -9.20 -12.06 2.02
CA TYR A 148 -10.37 -11.88 2.86
C TYR A 148 -11.54 -11.23 2.10
N LEU A 149 -11.28 -10.19 1.31
CA LEU A 149 -12.31 -9.54 0.49
C LEU A 149 -12.88 -10.49 -0.59
N THR A 150 -12.13 -11.48 -1.08
CA THR A 150 -12.69 -12.50 -1.99
C THR A 150 -13.72 -13.42 -1.34
N HIS A 151 -13.68 -13.56 -0.02
CA HIS A 151 -14.65 -14.35 0.74
C HIS A 151 -15.98 -13.61 0.97
N TRP A 152 -16.03 -12.29 0.71
CA TRP A 152 -17.16 -11.44 1.07
C TRP A 152 -17.78 -10.69 -0.12
N PHE A 153 -17.00 -10.40 -1.17
CA PHE A 153 -17.44 -9.60 -2.30
C PHE A 153 -17.37 -10.38 -3.60
N LEU A 154 -18.43 -10.31 -4.39
CA LEU A 154 -18.44 -10.77 -5.78
C LEU A 154 -17.48 -9.94 -6.63
N ALA A 155 -17.02 -10.47 -7.76
CA ALA A 155 -16.02 -9.83 -8.62
C ALA A 155 -16.39 -8.39 -9.00
N ALA A 156 -17.66 -8.13 -9.29
CA ALA A 156 -18.18 -6.80 -9.66
C ALA A 156 -18.02 -5.74 -8.53
N ASP A 157 -18.16 -6.15 -7.27
CA ASP A 157 -18.07 -5.24 -6.11
C ASP A 157 -16.69 -5.24 -5.48
N ARG A 158 -15.91 -6.31 -5.68
CA ARG A 158 -14.57 -6.48 -5.10
C ARG A 158 -13.59 -5.40 -5.53
N ALA A 159 -13.61 -5.01 -6.81
CA ALA A 159 -12.76 -3.95 -7.32
C ALA A 159 -13.00 -2.62 -6.57
N LYS A 160 -14.26 -2.28 -6.32
CA LYS A 160 -14.65 -1.08 -5.55
C LYS A 160 -14.23 -1.19 -4.08
N ALA A 161 -14.37 -2.39 -3.47
CA ALA A 161 -13.97 -2.65 -2.10
C ALA A 161 -12.44 -2.52 -1.93
N VAL A 162 -11.64 -3.08 -2.84
CA VAL A 162 -10.18 -2.95 -2.86
C VAL A 162 -9.77 -1.49 -3.10
N ALA A 163 -10.41 -0.77 -4.03
CA ALA A 163 -10.11 0.64 -4.28
C ALA A 163 -10.39 1.51 -3.05
N GLY A 164 -11.55 1.29 -2.38
CA GLY A 164 -11.89 1.99 -1.14
C GLY A 164 -10.89 1.72 -0.01
N PHE A 165 -10.43 0.47 0.12
CA PHE A 165 -9.38 0.08 1.05
C PHE A 165 -8.04 0.77 0.72
N TYR A 166 -7.65 0.84 -0.56
CA TYR A 166 -6.40 1.44 -1.00
C TYR A 166 -6.35 2.97 -0.80
N ALA A 167 -7.51 3.64 -0.74
CA ALA A 167 -7.60 5.08 -0.45
C ALA A 167 -7.10 5.45 0.96
N ALA A 168 -6.97 4.47 1.87
CA ALA A 168 -6.36 4.68 3.18
C ALA A 168 -4.89 5.11 3.08
N MET A 169 -4.18 4.70 2.03
CA MET A 169 -2.74 4.98 1.87
C MET A 169 -2.40 6.48 1.93
N PRO A 170 -2.84 7.35 1.00
CA PRO A 170 -2.52 8.77 1.07
C PRO A 170 -3.10 9.45 2.32
N LEU A 171 -4.28 9.02 2.79
CA LEU A 171 -4.88 9.59 3.99
C LEU A 171 -4.08 9.26 5.25
N SER A 172 -3.48 8.07 5.32
CA SER A 172 -2.57 7.71 6.43
C SER A 172 -1.39 8.65 6.54
N TYR A 173 -0.84 9.08 5.40
CA TYR A 173 0.27 10.04 5.37
C TYR A 173 -0.19 11.45 5.80
N VAL A 174 -1.39 11.87 5.40
CA VAL A 174 -1.95 13.17 5.80
C VAL A 174 -2.16 13.26 7.31
N ILE A 175 -2.62 12.17 7.93
CA ILE A 175 -2.89 12.11 9.38
C ILE A 175 -1.59 11.77 10.14
N GLY A 176 -0.82 10.82 9.65
CA GLY A 176 0.35 10.26 10.35
C GLY A 176 1.50 11.23 10.47
N SER A 177 1.76 12.04 9.45
CA SER A 177 2.88 12.97 9.51
C SER A 177 2.70 14.05 10.60
N PRO A 178 1.55 14.74 10.74
CA PRO A 178 1.30 15.62 11.89
C PRO A 178 1.30 14.89 13.23
N LEU A 179 0.71 13.68 13.29
CA LEU A 179 0.70 12.87 14.50
C LEU A 179 2.12 12.54 14.96
N ALA A 180 2.96 12.07 14.04
CA ALA A 180 4.37 11.80 14.32
C ALA A 180 5.08 13.06 14.87
N GLY A 181 4.83 14.23 14.29
CA GLY A 181 5.39 15.48 14.78
C GLY A 181 4.97 15.84 16.22
N LEU A 182 3.71 15.58 16.57
CA LEU A 182 3.23 15.74 17.95
C LEU A 182 3.94 14.76 18.90
N LEU A 183 4.09 13.49 18.49
CA LEU A 183 4.72 12.45 19.28
C LEU A 183 6.23 12.70 19.50
N LEU A 184 6.91 13.27 18.50
CA LEU A 184 8.30 13.69 18.61
C LEU A 184 8.52 14.78 19.68
N GLY A 185 7.50 15.55 20.02
CA GLY A 185 7.53 16.53 21.10
C GLY A 185 7.45 15.93 22.52
N LEU A 186 7.16 14.64 22.65
CA LEU A 186 7.04 13.99 23.98
C LEU A 186 8.42 13.76 24.61
N THR A 187 8.51 14.05 25.90
CA THR A 187 9.74 13.84 26.71
C THR A 187 9.44 13.06 28.00
N TRP A 188 8.38 12.24 27.99
CA TRP A 188 7.96 11.51 29.18
C TRP A 188 9.05 10.57 29.65
N PHE A 189 9.22 10.47 30.97
CA PHE A 189 10.22 9.64 31.65
C PHE A 189 11.67 9.90 31.17
N GLY A 190 11.96 11.09 30.63
CA GLY A 190 13.29 11.44 30.13
C GLY A 190 13.65 10.82 28.78
N TRP A 191 12.73 10.13 28.14
CA TRP A 191 12.95 9.51 26.82
C TRP A 191 12.70 10.52 25.68
N LYS A 192 13.45 10.38 24.59
CA LYS A 192 13.26 11.16 23.36
C LYS A 192 11.96 10.80 22.68
N GLY A 193 11.34 11.77 22.01
CA GLY A 193 10.03 11.62 21.35
C GLY A 193 9.98 10.52 20.30
N TRP A 194 11.09 10.22 19.60
CA TRP A 194 11.13 9.14 18.62
C TRP A 194 10.87 7.75 19.23
N ARG A 195 11.22 7.52 20.50
CA ARG A 195 10.91 6.27 21.21
C ARG A 195 9.41 6.17 21.48
N TRP A 196 8.80 7.26 21.92
CA TRP A 196 7.35 7.34 22.13
C TRP A 196 6.56 7.19 20.85
N LEU A 197 7.07 7.70 19.72
CA LEU A 197 6.49 7.52 18.41
C LEU A 197 6.29 6.02 18.10
N PHE A 198 7.34 5.21 18.23
CA PHE A 198 7.25 3.77 17.99
C PHE A 198 6.34 3.03 18.97
N ILE A 199 6.33 3.41 20.26
CA ILE A 199 5.45 2.79 21.26
C ILE A 199 3.99 3.12 20.95
N ILE A 200 3.67 4.39 20.75
CA ILE A 200 2.28 4.86 20.59
C ILE A 200 1.70 4.43 19.25
N GLU A 201 2.49 4.28 18.19
CA GLU A 201 2.03 3.77 16.90
C GLU A 201 1.99 2.24 16.85
N GLY A 202 2.89 1.52 17.53
CA GLY A 202 2.88 0.06 17.56
C GLY A 202 1.78 -0.55 18.44
N VAL A 203 1.44 0.08 19.57
CA VAL A 203 0.39 -0.42 20.49
C VAL A 203 -0.98 -0.57 19.81
N PRO A 204 -1.48 0.37 18.99
CA PRO A 204 -2.72 0.19 18.23
C PRO A 204 -2.73 -1.05 17.32
N ALA A 205 -1.61 -1.40 16.67
CA ALA A 205 -1.52 -2.60 15.85
C ALA A 205 -1.73 -3.86 16.70
N VAL A 206 -1.10 -3.94 17.89
CA VAL A 206 -1.29 -5.04 18.85
C VAL A 206 -2.75 -5.09 19.34
N ALA A 207 -3.32 -3.96 19.75
CA ALA A 207 -4.70 -3.91 20.23
C ALA A 207 -5.71 -4.31 19.13
N LEU A 208 -5.55 -3.78 17.93
CA LEU A 208 -6.43 -4.08 16.79
C LEU A 208 -6.25 -5.53 16.30
N SER A 209 -5.10 -6.16 16.51
CA SER A 209 -4.93 -7.59 16.22
C SER A 209 -5.90 -8.45 17.05
N VAL A 210 -6.04 -8.13 18.33
CA VAL A 210 -7.00 -8.79 19.23
C VAL A 210 -8.44 -8.51 18.78
N VAL A 211 -8.76 -7.23 18.49
CA VAL A 211 -10.09 -6.85 17.99
C VAL A 211 -10.42 -7.60 16.69
N THR A 212 -9.45 -7.76 15.79
CA THR A 212 -9.62 -8.47 14.50
C THR A 212 -10.12 -9.90 14.71
N LEU A 213 -9.64 -10.62 15.73
CA LEU A 213 -10.08 -11.99 16.04
C LEU A 213 -11.56 -12.08 16.42
N PHE A 214 -12.12 -11.04 16.98
CA PHE A 214 -13.52 -11.02 17.42
C PHE A 214 -14.45 -10.31 16.44
N TYR A 215 -13.96 -9.30 15.75
CA TYR A 215 -14.76 -8.48 14.85
C TYR A 215 -14.94 -9.09 13.46
N LEU A 216 -13.86 -9.63 12.87
CA LEU A 216 -13.91 -10.28 11.56
C LEU A 216 -14.42 -11.72 11.68
N THR A 217 -15.04 -12.20 10.63
CA THR A 217 -15.41 -13.61 10.43
C THR A 217 -14.87 -14.08 9.08
N ASP A 218 -14.36 -15.30 8.97
CA ASP A 218 -13.73 -15.76 7.73
C ASP A 218 -14.72 -15.93 6.57
N TRP A 219 -15.94 -16.36 6.87
CA TRP A 219 -16.92 -16.74 5.86
C TRP A 219 -18.30 -16.19 6.13
N PRO A 220 -19.11 -15.88 5.09
CA PRO A 220 -20.46 -15.38 5.24
C PRO A 220 -21.39 -16.26 6.11
N HIS A 221 -21.27 -17.58 6.03
CA HIS A 221 -22.09 -18.50 6.82
C HIS A 221 -21.87 -18.38 8.34
N GLN A 222 -20.70 -17.89 8.76
CA GLN A 222 -20.36 -17.65 10.17
C GLN A 222 -20.86 -16.30 10.68
N ALA A 223 -21.31 -15.40 9.81
CA ALA A 223 -21.63 -14.01 10.12
C ALA A 223 -22.99 -13.86 10.82
N ARG A 224 -23.00 -13.88 12.14
CA ARG A 224 -24.24 -13.73 12.95
C ARG A 224 -24.96 -12.39 12.75
N TRP A 225 -24.30 -11.38 12.21
CA TRP A 225 -24.85 -10.05 11.91
C TRP A 225 -25.59 -9.96 10.57
N LEU A 226 -25.53 -11.00 9.72
CA LEU A 226 -26.35 -11.19 8.53
C LEU A 226 -27.54 -12.11 8.84
N GLY A 227 -28.70 -11.84 8.23
CA GLY A 227 -29.84 -12.73 8.25
C GLY A 227 -29.54 -14.08 7.60
N LEU A 228 -30.28 -15.14 7.96
CA LEU A 228 -30.03 -16.48 7.44
C LEU A 228 -30.11 -16.51 5.91
N ASN A 229 -31.15 -15.92 5.33
CA ASN A 229 -31.34 -15.86 3.87
C ASN A 229 -30.24 -15.04 3.17
N GLU A 230 -29.77 -13.94 3.81
CA GLU A 230 -28.66 -13.12 3.29
C GLU A 230 -27.35 -13.91 3.24
N ARG A 231 -27.06 -14.74 4.29
CA ARG A 231 -25.88 -15.61 4.33
C ARG A 231 -25.92 -16.68 3.25
N GLN A 232 -27.07 -17.33 3.07
CA GLN A 232 -27.26 -18.35 2.05
C GLN A 232 -27.11 -17.77 0.64
N TRP A 233 -27.71 -16.61 0.40
CA TRP A 233 -27.64 -15.93 -0.89
C TRP A 233 -26.19 -15.60 -1.26
N ILE A 234 -25.46 -14.88 -0.38
CA ILE A 234 -24.07 -14.47 -0.71
C ILE A 234 -23.13 -15.69 -0.81
N ALA A 235 -23.27 -16.69 0.05
CA ALA A 235 -22.46 -17.92 -0.03
C ALA A 235 -22.72 -18.66 -1.34
N GLY A 236 -23.98 -18.77 -1.78
CA GLY A 236 -24.36 -19.35 -3.07
C GLY A 236 -23.76 -18.62 -4.27
N GLN A 237 -23.85 -17.27 -4.28
CA GLN A 237 -23.27 -16.46 -5.36
C GLN A 237 -21.74 -16.61 -5.44
N LEU A 238 -21.04 -16.60 -4.31
CA LEU A 238 -19.60 -16.80 -4.24
C LEU A 238 -19.17 -18.19 -4.70
N GLU A 239 -19.96 -19.23 -4.38
CA GLU A 239 -19.68 -20.60 -4.85
C GLU A 239 -19.88 -20.76 -6.36
N ILE A 240 -20.90 -20.09 -6.94
CA ILE A 240 -21.11 -20.05 -8.39
C ILE A 240 -19.90 -19.38 -9.08
N GLU A 241 -19.45 -18.22 -8.58
CA GLU A 241 -18.26 -17.52 -9.09
C GLU A 241 -17.01 -18.40 -9.00
N LYS A 242 -16.81 -19.08 -7.87
CA LYS A 242 -15.66 -19.95 -7.64
C LYS A 242 -15.64 -21.14 -8.61
N LYS A 243 -16.79 -21.75 -8.88
CA LYS A 243 -16.92 -22.83 -9.87
C LYS A 243 -16.60 -22.35 -11.27
N ALA A 244 -17.13 -21.20 -11.68
CA ALA A 244 -16.82 -20.59 -12.97
C ALA A 244 -15.31 -20.32 -13.14
N LYS A 245 -14.65 -19.79 -12.12
CA LYS A 245 -13.18 -19.55 -12.14
C LYS A 245 -12.34 -20.80 -12.23
N ARG A 246 -12.75 -21.91 -11.59
CA ARG A 246 -12.03 -23.19 -11.68
C ARG A 246 -12.01 -23.77 -13.09
N GLN A 247 -12.95 -23.41 -13.93
CA GLN A 247 -13.03 -23.86 -15.33
C GLN A 247 -12.16 -23.00 -16.27
N MET A 248 -11.70 -21.83 -15.81
CA MET A 248 -10.81 -20.97 -16.61
C MET A 248 -9.36 -21.44 -16.44
N HIS A 249 -8.61 -21.38 -17.55
CA HIS A 249 -7.19 -21.74 -17.54
C HIS A 249 -6.40 -20.80 -16.64
N ALA A 250 -5.64 -21.38 -15.68
CA ALA A 250 -4.77 -20.59 -14.81
C ALA A 250 -3.54 -20.11 -15.60
N TYR A 251 -3.40 -18.80 -15.76
CA TYR A 251 -2.21 -18.20 -16.38
C TYR A 251 -0.98 -18.40 -15.49
N LYS A 252 0.11 -18.90 -16.06
CA LYS A 252 1.33 -19.17 -15.29
C LYS A 252 2.15 -17.91 -15.10
N ILE A 253 2.78 -17.75 -13.93
CA ILE A 253 3.70 -16.64 -13.64
C ILE A 253 4.81 -16.57 -14.70
N SER A 254 5.29 -17.73 -15.21
CA SER A 254 6.29 -17.78 -16.29
C SER A 254 5.84 -17.11 -17.59
N GLU A 255 4.54 -17.15 -17.90
CA GLU A 255 3.98 -16.49 -19.09
C GLU A 255 3.91 -14.97 -18.89
N ALA A 256 3.61 -14.50 -17.66
CA ALA A 256 3.68 -13.08 -17.32
C ALA A 256 5.11 -12.56 -17.42
N LEU A 257 6.11 -13.33 -16.94
CA LEU A 257 7.53 -13.00 -17.06
C LEU A 257 8.03 -12.91 -18.52
N ALA A 258 7.42 -13.65 -19.42
CA ALA A 258 7.76 -13.62 -20.85
C ALA A 258 7.09 -12.43 -21.59
N ASN A 259 6.09 -11.77 -20.98
CA ASN A 259 5.39 -10.67 -21.62
C ASN A 259 6.18 -9.36 -21.49
N ARG A 260 6.60 -8.79 -22.63
CA ARG A 260 7.39 -7.56 -22.70
C ARG A 260 6.72 -6.39 -21.98
N ASP A 261 5.41 -6.20 -22.17
CA ASP A 261 4.71 -5.04 -21.58
C ASP A 261 4.58 -5.19 -20.06
N VAL A 262 4.42 -6.41 -19.56
CA VAL A 262 4.46 -6.69 -18.10
C VAL A 262 5.84 -6.35 -17.53
N LEU A 263 6.92 -6.71 -18.21
CA LEU A 263 8.28 -6.36 -17.77
C LEU A 263 8.51 -4.84 -17.79
N LEU A 264 8.05 -4.15 -18.82
CA LEU A 264 8.15 -2.68 -18.91
C LEU A 264 7.34 -2.00 -17.80
N LEU A 265 6.13 -2.47 -17.51
CA LEU A 265 5.32 -1.97 -16.38
C LEU A 265 5.98 -2.29 -15.03
N THR A 266 6.65 -3.43 -14.91
CA THR A 266 7.42 -3.78 -13.69
C THR A 266 8.56 -2.80 -13.46
N LEU A 267 9.33 -2.47 -14.51
CA LEU A 267 10.39 -1.47 -14.44
C LEU A 267 9.83 -0.06 -14.19
N CYS A 268 8.73 0.30 -14.86
CA CYS A 268 8.03 1.55 -14.61
C CYS A 268 7.69 1.69 -13.11
N TYR A 269 7.04 0.69 -12.54
CA TYR A 269 6.64 0.70 -11.14
C TYR A 269 7.84 0.70 -10.19
N PHE A 270 8.89 -0.09 -10.47
CA PHE A 270 10.12 -0.11 -9.69
C PHE A 270 10.75 1.28 -9.57
N PHE A 271 10.92 1.99 -10.69
CA PHE A 271 11.51 3.33 -10.69
C PHE A 271 10.60 4.37 -10.06
N ALA A 272 9.29 4.29 -10.26
CA ALA A 272 8.32 5.16 -9.60
C ALA A 272 8.34 4.98 -8.08
N VAL A 273 8.37 3.74 -7.60
CA VAL A 273 8.46 3.37 -6.17
C VAL A 273 9.80 3.79 -5.58
N THR A 274 10.91 3.63 -6.33
CA THR A 274 12.24 4.12 -5.93
C THR A 274 12.20 5.61 -5.64
N GLY A 275 11.63 6.40 -6.56
CA GLY A 275 11.48 7.84 -6.39
C GLY A 275 10.61 8.22 -5.20
N ASN A 276 9.45 7.59 -5.09
CA ASN A 276 8.49 7.90 -4.03
C ASN A 276 9.00 7.61 -2.63
N TYR A 277 9.49 6.38 -2.38
CA TYR A 277 9.98 6.05 -1.03
C TYR A 277 11.29 6.77 -0.69
N GLY A 278 12.12 7.11 -1.70
CA GLY A 278 13.26 7.99 -1.51
C GLY A 278 12.83 9.35 -0.97
N ILE A 279 11.81 9.98 -1.58
CA ILE A 279 11.26 11.25 -1.11
C ILE A 279 10.52 11.07 0.21
N ALA A 280 9.59 10.14 0.29
CA ALA A 280 8.71 9.96 1.45
C ALA A 280 9.48 9.80 2.76
N PHE A 281 10.57 9.03 2.71
CA PHE A 281 11.42 8.82 3.88
C PHE A 281 12.26 10.07 4.22
N TRP A 282 12.87 10.73 3.22
CA TRP A 282 13.82 11.80 3.46
C TRP A 282 13.20 13.19 3.51
N LEU A 283 11.94 13.36 3.09
CA LEU A 283 11.28 14.68 3.03
C LEU A 283 11.31 15.43 4.38
N PRO A 284 10.96 14.83 5.53
CA PRO A 284 11.05 15.54 6.81
C PRO A 284 12.47 16.02 7.10
N THR A 285 13.49 15.18 6.86
CA THR A 285 14.89 15.52 7.08
C THR A 285 15.37 16.61 6.11
N ILE A 286 14.96 16.57 4.85
CA ILE A 286 15.27 17.62 3.86
C ILE A 286 14.70 18.96 4.31
N LEU A 287 13.41 19.02 4.67
CA LEU A 287 12.76 20.24 5.14
C LEU A 287 13.38 20.75 6.45
N LYS A 288 13.76 19.86 7.36
CA LYS A 288 14.44 20.21 8.62
C LYS A 288 15.79 20.85 8.38
N ARG A 289 16.59 20.34 7.44
CA ARG A 289 17.90 20.92 7.11
C ARG A 289 17.82 22.26 6.37
N LEU A 290 16.69 22.54 5.73
CA LEU A 290 16.43 23.82 5.06
C LEU A 290 15.85 24.88 6.00
N SER A 291 15.51 24.53 7.23
CA SER A 291 14.79 25.44 8.10
C SER A 291 15.17 25.25 9.57
N SER A 292 14.90 26.29 10.38
CA SER A 292 14.96 26.24 11.85
C SER A 292 13.62 25.81 12.48
N GLN A 293 12.69 25.27 11.71
CA GLN A 293 11.36 24.91 12.17
C GLN A 293 11.40 23.75 13.18
N SER A 294 10.40 23.68 14.06
CA SER A 294 10.22 22.57 15.00
C SER A 294 9.89 21.26 14.24
N ASP A 295 10.07 20.10 14.87
CA ASP A 295 9.75 18.82 14.26
C ASP A 295 8.28 18.72 13.87
N LEU A 296 7.37 19.29 14.69
CA LEU A 296 5.94 19.38 14.38
C LEU A 296 5.68 20.22 13.12
N GLN A 297 6.32 21.39 13.00
CA GLN A 297 6.13 22.23 11.80
C GLN A 297 6.66 21.55 10.55
N VAL A 298 7.80 20.89 10.63
CA VAL A 298 8.40 20.14 9.51
C VAL A 298 7.48 18.98 9.08
N THR A 299 6.94 18.21 10.02
CA THR A 299 6.05 17.10 9.68
C THR A 299 4.68 17.56 9.18
N LEU A 300 4.17 18.70 9.65
CA LEU A 300 2.99 19.34 9.07
C LEU A 300 3.24 19.75 7.62
N LEU A 301 4.37 20.38 7.30
CA LEU A 301 4.73 20.73 5.93
C LEU A 301 4.93 19.48 5.05
N ALA A 302 5.52 18.40 5.63
CA ALA A 302 5.71 17.13 4.93
C ALA A 302 4.40 16.39 4.65
N SER A 303 3.27 16.74 5.27
CA SER A 303 1.96 16.17 4.96
C SER A 303 1.31 16.73 3.69
N LEU A 304 1.69 17.95 3.27
CA LEU A 304 1.08 18.66 2.13
C LEU A 304 1.19 17.90 0.79
N PRO A 305 2.34 17.28 0.43
CA PRO A 305 2.45 16.45 -0.76
C PRO A 305 1.42 15.31 -0.82
N TYR A 306 1.12 14.70 0.31
CA TYR A 306 0.17 13.59 0.39
C TYR A 306 -1.27 14.05 0.31
N PHE A 307 -1.58 15.22 0.88
CA PHE A 307 -2.89 15.85 0.72
C PHE A 307 -3.15 16.20 -0.76
N ALA A 308 -2.18 16.84 -1.43
CA ALA A 308 -2.24 17.08 -2.86
C ALA A 308 -2.34 15.76 -3.65
N GLY A 309 -1.64 14.73 -3.21
CA GLY A 309 -1.69 13.38 -3.76
C GLY A 309 -3.07 12.76 -3.69
N PHE A 310 -3.74 12.87 -2.56
CA PHE A 310 -5.11 12.38 -2.41
C PHE A 310 -6.07 13.05 -3.41
N LEU A 311 -5.99 14.38 -3.56
CA LEU A 311 -6.80 15.12 -4.52
C LEU A 311 -6.44 14.76 -5.97
N GLY A 312 -5.14 14.76 -6.29
CA GLY A 312 -4.63 14.43 -7.63
C GLY A 312 -5.05 13.02 -8.09
N GLN A 313 -5.01 12.05 -7.19
CA GLN A 313 -5.46 10.69 -7.45
C GLN A 313 -6.94 10.64 -7.87
N GLN A 314 -7.83 11.33 -7.16
CA GLN A 314 -9.25 11.32 -7.47
C GLN A 314 -9.55 12.03 -8.80
N ILE A 315 -8.94 13.21 -9.01
CA ILE A 315 -9.15 14.00 -10.22
C ILE A 315 -8.66 13.24 -11.45
N ASN A 316 -7.46 12.66 -11.39
CA ASN A 316 -6.88 11.95 -12.53
C ASN A 316 -7.61 10.63 -12.82
N ALA A 317 -8.05 9.89 -11.78
CA ALA A 317 -8.87 8.70 -11.93
C ALA A 317 -10.17 9.03 -12.68
N TRP A 318 -10.90 10.05 -12.21
CA TRP A 318 -12.14 10.49 -12.85
C TRP A 318 -11.92 10.93 -14.31
N HIS A 319 -10.86 11.71 -14.58
CA HIS A 319 -10.58 12.20 -15.93
C HIS A 319 -10.15 11.06 -16.88
N SER A 320 -9.33 10.14 -16.40
CA SER A 320 -8.91 8.94 -17.15
C SER A 320 -10.10 8.03 -17.48
N ASP A 321 -11.01 7.81 -16.51
CA ASP A 321 -12.22 7.01 -16.72
C ASP A 321 -13.14 7.64 -17.75
N ARG A 322 -13.36 8.95 -17.69
CA ARG A 322 -14.23 9.69 -18.59
C ARG A 322 -13.72 9.67 -20.03
N ASN A 323 -12.39 9.74 -20.23
CA ASN A 323 -11.77 9.77 -21.56
C ASN A 323 -11.38 8.39 -22.08
N HIS A 324 -11.59 7.32 -21.29
CA HIS A 324 -11.17 5.96 -21.63
C HIS A 324 -9.69 5.88 -22.05
N GLU A 325 -8.84 6.68 -21.41
CA GLU A 325 -7.42 6.76 -21.74
C GLU A 325 -6.58 6.57 -20.46
N ARG A 326 -5.71 5.57 -20.42
CA ARG A 326 -4.91 5.19 -19.26
C ARG A 326 -3.44 5.56 -19.41
N ARG A 327 -2.91 5.40 -20.62
CA ARG A 327 -1.47 5.50 -20.88
C ARG A 327 -0.91 6.88 -20.60
N TRP A 328 -1.53 7.93 -21.13
CA TRP A 328 -1.09 9.31 -20.89
C TRP A 328 -1.42 9.80 -19.49
N HIS A 329 -2.56 9.33 -18.93
CA HIS A 329 -2.93 9.61 -17.54
C HIS A 329 -2.02 8.93 -16.52
N ALA A 330 -1.27 7.89 -16.90
CA ALA A 330 -0.20 7.31 -16.08
C ALA A 330 1.15 7.98 -16.38
N THR A 331 1.48 8.26 -17.65
CA THR A 331 2.81 8.76 -18.03
C THR A 331 3.04 10.22 -17.62
N LEU A 332 2.08 11.12 -17.94
CA LEU A 332 2.27 12.54 -17.67
C LEU A 332 2.42 12.84 -16.20
N PRO A 333 1.60 12.30 -15.27
CA PRO A 333 1.80 12.57 -13.85
C PRO A 333 3.16 12.11 -13.32
N VAL A 334 3.66 10.93 -13.69
CA VAL A 334 4.96 10.47 -13.21
C VAL A 334 6.10 11.31 -13.80
N LEU A 335 5.98 11.79 -15.03
CA LEU A 335 6.93 12.74 -15.62
C LEU A 335 6.88 14.09 -14.91
N PHE A 336 5.68 14.61 -14.64
CA PHE A 336 5.52 15.87 -13.87
C PHE A 336 6.05 15.75 -12.45
N THR A 337 5.99 14.58 -11.83
CA THR A 337 6.67 14.32 -10.55
C THR A 337 8.17 14.57 -10.69
N GLY A 338 8.81 14.00 -11.73
CA GLY A 338 10.23 14.25 -12.02
C GLY A 338 10.52 15.74 -12.24
N VAL A 339 9.72 16.41 -13.08
CA VAL A 339 9.89 17.85 -13.36
C VAL A 339 9.78 18.68 -12.07
N ALA A 340 8.84 18.38 -11.20
CA ALA A 340 8.71 19.08 -9.92
C ALA A 340 9.95 18.87 -9.02
N ILE A 341 10.51 17.64 -9.00
CA ILE A 341 11.77 17.36 -8.28
C ILE A 341 12.94 18.13 -8.91
N PHE A 342 13.02 18.22 -10.23
CA PHE A 342 14.03 19.07 -10.90
C PHE A 342 13.97 20.53 -10.42
N PHE A 343 12.77 21.09 -10.31
CA PHE A 343 12.60 22.45 -9.78
C PHE A 343 12.93 22.52 -8.28
N ALA A 344 12.58 21.51 -7.48
CA ALA A 344 12.96 21.45 -6.07
C ALA A 344 14.48 21.44 -5.88
N ILE A 345 15.25 20.80 -6.76
CA ILE A 345 16.73 20.79 -6.71
C ILE A 345 17.29 22.19 -7.00
N ASN A 346 16.80 22.84 -8.06
CA ASN A 346 17.41 24.07 -8.57
C ASN A 346 16.95 25.33 -7.82
N PHE A 347 15.75 25.31 -7.24
CA PHE A 347 15.14 26.46 -6.53
C PHE A 347 14.88 26.17 -5.05
N GLY A 348 15.25 24.99 -4.55
CA GLY A 348 14.95 24.51 -3.21
C GLY A 348 15.84 25.05 -2.09
N SER A 349 16.58 26.16 -2.30
CA SER A 349 17.25 26.90 -1.22
C SER A 349 16.27 27.60 -0.27
N SER A 350 15.03 27.83 -0.73
CA SER A 350 13.93 28.38 0.06
C SER A 350 13.02 27.24 0.54
N LEU A 351 12.71 27.23 1.85
CA LEU A 351 11.74 26.29 2.42
C LEU A 351 10.38 26.34 1.68
N LEU A 352 9.89 27.54 1.38
CA LEU A 352 8.61 27.73 0.70
C LEU A 352 8.61 27.09 -0.69
N LEU A 353 9.63 27.33 -1.50
CA LEU A 353 9.72 26.75 -2.85
C LEU A 353 9.89 25.23 -2.79
N SER A 354 10.69 24.72 -1.86
CA SER A 354 10.82 23.28 -1.63
C SER A 354 9.45 22.64 -1.31
N VAL A 355 8.70 23.22 -0.38
CA VAL A 355 7.37 22.71 -0.01
C VAL A 355 6.42 22.75 -1.20
N ILE A 356 6.41 23.83 -1.98
CA ILE A 356 5.57 23.96 -3.19
C ILE A 356 5.91 22.85 -4.19
N PHE A 357 7.18 22.69 -4.55
CA PHE A 357 7.58 21.71 -5.57
C PHE A 357 7.40 20.26 -5.08
N PHE A 358 7.70 19.93 -3.82
CA PHE A 358 7.39 18.61 -3.27
C PHE A 358 5.89 18.37 -3.19
N THR A 359 5.07 19.40 -2.94
CA THR A 359 3.60 19.28 -2.96
C THR A 359 3.09 18.96 -4.36
N ILE A 360 3.61 19.64 -5.38
CA ILE A 360 3.30 19.34 -6.79
C ILE A 360 3.75 17.92 -7.15
N ALA A 361 4.97 17.53 -6.75
CA ALA A 361 5.50 16.19 -6.97
C ALA A 361 4.61 15.11 -6.35
N GLY A 362 4.17 15.29 -5.09
CA GLY A 362 3.26 14.36 -4.41
C GLY A 362 1.91 14.28 -5.11
N GLY A 363 1.32 15.43 -5.48
CA GLY A 363 0.08 15.49 -6.24
C GLY A 363 0.15 14.69 -7.52
N ALA A 364 1.19 14.88 -8.29
CA ALA A 364 1.42 14.17 -9.54
C ALA A 364 1.72 12.68 -9.33
N TYR A 365 2.56 12.32 -8.34
CA TYR A 365 2.90 10.92 -8.08
C TYR A 365 1.67 10.07 -7.75
N TYR A 366 0.82 10.51 -6.85
CA TYR A 366 -0.38 9.73 -6.50
C TYR A 366 -1.42 9.72 -7.63
N ALA A 367 -1.45 10.75 -8.46
CA ALA A 367 -2.35 10.84 -9.61
C ALA A 367 -2.08 9.72 -10.64
N TYR A 368 -0.84 9.24 -10.79
CA TYR A 368 -0.53 8.20 -11.77
C TYR A 368 -1.06 6.81 -11.41
N HIS A 369 -1.29 6.52 -10.11
CA HIS A 369 -1.60 5.17 -9.63
C HIS A 369 -2.87 4.55 -10.23
N PRO A 370 -4.06 5.20 -10.22
CA PRO A 370 -5.28 4.57 -10.72
C PRO A 370 -5.19 4.18 -12.21
N PRO A 371 -4.77 5.07 -13.13
CA PRO A 371 -4.59 4.69 -14.52
C PRO A 371 -3.54 3.59 -14.72
N PHE A 372 -2.41 3.66 -13.99
CA PHE A 372 -1.35 2.66 -14.08
C PHE A 372 -1.84 1.25 -13.77
N TRP A 373 -2.58 1.07 -12.66
CA TRP A 373 -3.08 -0.23 -12.26
C TRP A 373 -4.22 -0.76 -13.15
N ALA A 374 -4.84 0.09 -13.96
CA ALA A 374 -5.81 -0.32 -14.97
C ALA A 374 -5.15 -0.84 -16.25
N VAL A 375 -3.93 -0.39 -16.61
CA VAL A 375 -3.26 -0.76 -17.86
C VAL A 375 -3.11 -2.27 -18.08
N PRO A 376 -2.68 -3.11 -17.10
CA PRO A 376 -2.57 -4.54 -17.32
C PRO A 376 -3.89 -5.21 -17.73
N THR A 377 -5.03 -4.68 -17.29
CA THR A 377 -6.36 -5.24 -17.60
C THR A 377 -6.86 -4.87 -18.98
N GLU A 378 -6.21 -3.93 -19.68
CA GLU A 378 -6.58 -3.54 -21.04
C GLU A 378 -6.07 -4.52 -22.12
N PHE A 379 -4.99 -5.27 -21.82
CA PHE A 379 -4.37 -6.16 -22.79
C PHE A 379 -4.17 -7.60 -22.34
N LEU A 380 -4.50 -7.92 -21.08
CA LEU A 380 -4.41 -9.26 -20.50
C LEU A 380 -5.81 -9.76 -20.12
N SER A 381 -6.00 -11.08 -20.19
CA SER A 381 -7.17 -11.72 -19.59
C SER A 381 -7.14 -11.59 -18.06
N ASP A 382 -8.29 -11.72 -17.39
CA ASP A 382 -8.42 -11.53 -15.94
C ASP A 382 -7.38 -12.31 -15.12
N SER A 383 -7.10 -13.58 -15.47
CA SER A 383 -6.11 -14.41 -14.77
C SER A 383 -4.68 -13.96 -15.05
N ALA A 384 -4.38 -13.54 -16.30
CA ALA A 384 -3.09 -13.01 -16.69
C ALA A 384 -2.81 -11.65 -16.03
N ALA A 385 -3.82 -10.77 -15.99
CA ALA A 385 -3.74 -9.47 -15.34
C ALA A 385 -3.47 -9.62 -13.84
N ALA A 386 -4.11 -10.55 -13.16
CA ALA A 386 -3.86 -10.81 -11.73
C ALA A 386 -2.41 -11.27 -11.47
N ALA A 387 -1.87 -12.18 -12.31
CA ALA A 387 -0.49 -12.64 -12.21
C ALA A 387 0.51 -11.50 -12.50
N ALA A 388 0.24 -10.68 -13.54
CA ALA A 388 1.04 -9.53 -13.91
C ALA A 388 1.05 -8.47 -12.80
N ILE A 389 -0.10 -8.10 -12.24
CA ILE A 389 -0.22 -7.16 -11.12
C ILE A 389 0.58 -7.66 -9.92
N GLY A 390 0.50 -8.96 -9.59
CA GLY A 390 1.29 -9.56 -8.52
C GLY A 390 2.80 -9.42 -8.74
N LEU A 391 3.29 -9.69 -9.95
CA LEU A 391 4.69 -9.54 -10.32
C LEU A 391 5.15 -8.07 -10.26
N ILE A 392 4.38 -7.17 -10.91
CA ILE A 392 4.65 -5.73 -10.94
C ILE A 392 4.76 -5.20 -9.51
N ASN A 393 3.80 -5.55 -8.65
CA ASN A 393 3.79 -5.10 -7.27
C ASN A 393 4.98 -5.66 -6.46
N SER A 394 5.26 -6.96 -6.56
CA SER A 394 6.33 -7.60 -5.79
C SER A 394 7.71 -7.07 -6.16
N VAL A 395 8.05 -7.08 -7.45
CA VAL A 395 9.35 -6.61 -7.92
C VAL A 395 9.46 -5.09 -7.82
N GLY A 396 8.38 -4.37 -8.12
CA GLY A 396 8.36 -2.91 -8.03
C GLY A 396 8.60 -2.40 -6.61
N ASN A 397 8.07 -3.09 -5.59
CA ASN A 397 8.31 -2.71 -4.18
C ASN A 397 9.79 -2.80 -3.75
N LEU A 398 10.66 -3.51 -4.49
CA LEU A 398 12.11 -3.44 -4.25
C LEU A 398 12.68 -2.04 -4.50
N GLY A 399 12.01 -1.19 -5.27
CA GLY A 399 12.33 0.24 -5.36
C GLY A 399 12.30 0.94 -4.01
N GLY A 400 11.46 0.49 -3.08
CA GLY A 400 11.41 0.99 -1.71
C GLY A 400 12.68 0.67 -0.89
N PHE A 401 13.42 -0.39 -1.25
CA PHE A 401 14.76 -0.64 -0.71
C PHE A 401 15.78 0.31 -1.32
N VAL A 402 15.77 0.45 -2.64
CA VAL A 402 16.83 1.15 -3.38
C VAL A 402 16.77 2.68 -3.17
N GLY A 403 15.54 3.27 -3.16
CA GLY A 403 15.36 4.72 -3.04
C GLY A 403 15.98 5.32 -1.76
N PRO A 404 15.51 4.94 -0.57
CA PRO A 404 16.05 5.45 0.70
C PRO A 404 17.54 5.14 0.89
N LEU A 405 17.99 3.94 0.48
CA LEU A 405 19.37 3.50 0.59
C LEU A 405 20.32 4.41 -0.20
N ILE A 406 20.05 4.61 -1.50
CA ILE A 406 20.92 5.42 -2.37
C ILE A 406 20.91 6.88 -1.91
N MET A 407 19.75 7.42 -1.55
CA MET A 407 19.63 8.76 -1.00
C MET A 407 20.50 8.93 0.25
N GLY A 408 20.41 8.01 1.21
CA GLY A 408 21.19 8.05 2.46
C GLY A 408 22.70 7.92 2.21
N TYR A 409 23.10 6.99 1.32
CA TYR A 409 24.49 6.83 0.93
C TYR A 409 25.07 8.09 0.31
N LEU A 410 24.37 8.67 -0.67
CA LEU A 410 24.79 9.91 -1.33
C LEU A 410 24.81 11.10 -0.37
N ALA A 411 23.81 11.22 0.50
CA ALA A 411 23.75 12.29 1.50
C ALA A 411 24.92 12.23 2.49
N THR A 412 25.29 11.03 2.94
CA THR A 412 26.47 10.83 3.81
C THR A 412 27.78 11.22 3.11
N ARG A 413 27.93 10.82 1.84
CA ARG A 413 29.17 11.08 1.06
C ARG A 413 29.33 12.54 0.67
N THR A 414 28.23 13.20 0.27
CA THR A 414 28.26 14.56 -0.27
C THR A 414 27.85 15.64 0.73
N ARG A 415 27.39 15.22 1.90
CA ARG A 415 26.79 16.10 2.93
C ARG A 415 25.60 16.92 2.42
N SER A 416 24.96 16.45 1.34
CA SER A 416 23.84 17.12 0.68
C SER A 416 22.88 16.11 0.08
N PHE A 417 21.59 16.43 0.08
CA PHE A 417 20.58 15.62 -0.62
C PHE A 417 20.49 15.90 -2.14
N SER A 418 21.16 16.91 -2.65
CA SER A 418 21.02 17.35 -4.05
C SER A 418 21.32 16.23 -5.06
N ILE A 419 22.42 15.49 -4.90
CA ILE A 419 22.78 14.39 -5.82
C ILE A 419 21.76 13.25 -5.70
N GLY A 420 21.29 12.96 -4.48
CA GLY A 420 20.23 11.98 -4.26
C GLY A 420 18.93 12.37 -4.95
N LEU A 421 18.52 13.65 -4.89
CA LEU A 421 17.35 14.15 -5.60
C LEU A 421 17.50 14.07 -7.12
N TRP A 422 18.70 14.32 -7.68
CA TRP A 422 19.00 14.07 -9.10
C TRP A 422 18.82 12.60 -9.50
N TYR A 423 19.24 11.69 -8.63
CA TYR A 423 19.00 10.26 -8.82
C TYR A 423 17.49 9.94 -8.85
N LEU A 424 16.69 10.52 -7.92
CA LEU A 424 15.24 10.32 -7.92
C LEU A 424 14.55 10.97 -9.13
N PHE A 425 15.01 12.15 -9.57
CA PHE A 425 14.57 12.74 -10.84
C PHE A 425 14.77 11.78 -12.00
N GLY A 426 15.99 11.21 -12.14
CA GLY A 426 16.28 10.20 -13.16
C GLY A 426 15.39 8.97 -13.06
N SER A 427 15.06 8.53 -11.84
CA SER A 427 14.13 7.41 -11.61
C SER A 427 12.72 7.71 -12.14
N PHE A 428 12.16 8.90 -11.89
CA PHE A 428 10.85 9.27 -12.43
C PHE A 428 10.86 9.41 -13.96
N VAL A 429 11.93 9.94 -14.55
CA VAL A 429 12.09 10.01 -16.01
C VAL A 429 12.14 8.60 -16.62
N LEU A 430 12.91 7.68 -16.04
CA LEU A 430 12.95 6.27 -16.48
C LEU A 430 11.58 5.61 -16.34
N SER A 431 10.87 5.84 -15.24
CA SER A 431 9.52 5.35 -15.05
C SER A 431 8.58 5.82 -16.19
N ALA A 432 8.62 7.12 -16.53
CA ALA A 432 7.81 7.67 -17.63
C ALA A 432 8.20 7.04 -18.99
N ILE A 433 9.49 6.83 -19.25
CA ILE A 433 9.99 6.18 -20.49
C ILE A 433 9.45 4.75 -20.58
N PHE A 434 9.54 3.96 -19.51
CA PHE A 434 9.03 2.59 -19.50
C PHE A 434 7.51 2.54 -19.64
N MET A 435 6.79 3.48 -19.04
CA MET A 435 5.35 3.60 -19.23
C MET A 435 4.97 3.91 -20.71
N LEU A 436 5.71 4.81 -21.37
CA LEU A 436 5.54 5.11 -22.79
C LEU A 436 5.93 3.95 -23.70
N ALA A 437 6.87 3.11 -23.30
CA ALA A 437 7.30 1.96 -24.06
C ALA A 437 6.32 0.77 -23.95
N ALA A 438 5.60 0.67 -22.81
CA ALA A 438 4.55 -0.30 -22.58
C ALA A 438 3.25 0.08 -23.33
N GLY A 439 2.40 -0.91 -23.58
CA GLY A 439 1.05 -0.68 -24.12
C GLY A 439 1.01 -0.26 -25.59
N ARG A 440 2.02 -0.63 -26.40
CA ARG A 440 1.99 -0.54 -27.87
C ARG A 440 1.39 -1.78 -28.53
N ALA A 441 0.70 -2.66 -27.76
CA ALA A 441 0.06 -3.81 -28.35
C ALA A 441 -0.94 -3.36 -29.46
N PRO A 442 -0.98 -4.04 -30.60
CA PRO A 442 -1.96 -3.72 -31.64
C PRO A 442 -3.36 -3.87 -31.03
N ARG A 443 -4.21 -2.88 -31.25
CA ARG A 443 -5.64 -3.02 -30.99
C ARG A 443 -6.08 -4.31 -31.67
N GLN A 444 -6.65 -5.26 -30.92
CA GLN A 444 -7.32 -6.38 -31.56
C GLN A 444 -8.37 -5.79 -32.51
N PRO A 445 -8.45 -6.25 -33.77
CA PRO A 445 -9.47 -5.77 -34.69
C PRO A 445 -10.83 -6.02 -34.04
N GLU A 446 -11.68 -4.98 -34.04
CA GLU A 446 -13.08 -5.12 -33.63
C GLU A 446 -13.68 -6.33 -34.34
N PRO A 447 -14.43 -7.20 -33.66
CA PRO A 447 -15.15 -8.25 -34.31
C PRO A 447 -16.07 -7.59 -35.36
N GLN A 448 -15.82 -7.86 -36.62
CA GLN A 448 -16.68 -7.43 -37.71
C GLN A 448 -18.04 -8.09 -37.46
N ASN A 449 -19.06 -7.28 -37.18
CA ASN A 449 -20.46 -7.68 -37.07
C ASN A 449 -20.98 -8.13 -38.42
#